data_cb006520c936ed4f43501266dbcad2d0
#
_entry.id   cb006520c936ed4f43501266dbcad2d0
#
_cell.length_a   1.000
_cell.length_b   1.000
_cell.length_c   1.000
_cell.angle_alpha   90.00
_cell.angle_beta   90.00
_cell.angle_gamma   90.00
#
_symmetry.space_group_name_H-M   'P 1'
#
loop_
_entity.id
_entity.type
_entity.pdbx_description
1 polymer ?
#
loop_
_entity_poly.entity_id
_entity_poly.type
_entity_poly.pdbx_seq_one_letter_code
_entity_poly.pdbx_strand_id
1 'polypeptide(L)'
;MDTCPCGSELSYAECCEPVIKGEKTAETAEQLMRSRYSAYVKTEIDYLLTSLHPDQRKDFDPKSTRSWAESAKWQKLEIIEAKHGGAEDAEGEVEFIATFMQNEKLMKHHELASFRKEEGRWYFVDGKAATPKQFVRSAPKTGRNDPCSCGSGKKYKKCCGK
;
A
#
# COMPACT_ATOMS: atom_id res chain seq x y z
N MET A 1 23.36 10.41 6.15
CA MET A 1 21.94 10.60 6.50
C MET A 1 21.14 9.41 6.03
N ASP A 2 20.28 8.92 6.89
CA ASP A 2 19.45 7.75 6.53
C ASP A 2 18.34 8.18 5.59
N THR A 3 18.17 7.44 4.50
CA THR A 3 17.03 7.61 3.60
C THR A 3 15.74 7.25 4.33
N CYS A 4 14.65 7.93 3.96
CA CYS A 4 13.36 7.67 4.58
C CYS A 4 12.87 6.24 4.29
N PRO A 5 12.42 5.50 5.32
CA PRO A 5 11.89 4.14 5.11
C PRO A 5 10.76 4.05 4.09
N CYS A 6 10.04 5.15 3.86
CA CYS A 6 8.89 5.18 2.96
C CYS A 6 9.24 5.03 1.46
N GLY A 7 10.52 5.03 1.11
CA GLY A 7 10.96 4.87 -0.28
C GLY A 7 10.93 6.14 -1.13
N SER A 8 10.81 7.31 -0.50
CA SER A 8 10.80 8.60 -1.22
C SER A 8 12.17 9.04 -1.74
N GLU A 9 13.25 8.34 -1.34
CA GLU A 9 14.65 8.70 -1.61
C GLU A 9 15.14 9.97 -0.88
N LEU A 10 14.26 10.68 -0.19
CA LEU A 10 14.62 11.81 0.67
C LEU A 10 15.15 11.30 2.02
N SER A 11 15.86 12.16 2.77
CA SER A 11 16.23 11.83 4.14
C SER A 11 14.98 11.74 5.03
N TYR A 12 15.04 10.91 6.06
CA TYR A 12 13.93 10.79 7.02
C TYR A 12 13.58 12.15 7.65
N ALA A 13 14.60 12.93 8.01
CA ALA A 13 14.44 14.25 8.61
C ALA A 13 13.73 15.27 7.70
N GLU A 14 13.81 15.08 6.39
CA GLU A 14 13.17 15.97 5.41
C GLU A 14 11.83 15.42 4.89
N CYS A 15 11.51 14.18 5.18
CA CYS A 15 10.37 13.47 4.62
C CYS A 15 9.29 13.19 5.69
N CYS A 16 9.35 12.02 6.33
CA CYS A 16 8.30 11.58 7.24
C CYS A 16 8.47 12.07 8.66
N GLU A 17 9.69 12.35 9.11
CA GLU A 17 9.93 12.77 10.50
C GLU A 17 9.15 14.04 10.90
N PRO A 18 9.16 15.12 10.09
CA PRO A 18 8.39 16.33 10.46
C PRO A 18 6.89 16.07 10.54
N VAL A 19 6.36 15.18 9.71
CA VAL A 19 4.94 14.80 9.72
C VAL A 19 4.62 14.00 10.99
N ILE A 20 5.48 13.05 11.34
CA ILE A 20 5.33 12.21 12.54
C ILE A 20 5.43 13.05 13.82
N LYS A 21 6.35 14.01 13.86
CA LYS A 21 6.53 14.90 15.00
C LYS A 21 5.47 16.00 15.11
N GLY A 22 4.62 16.15 14.10
CA GLY A 22 3.59 17.17 14.08
C GLY A 22 4.08 18.57 13.69
N GLU A 23 5.29 18.69 13.19
CA GLU A 23 5.86 19.94 12.69
C GLU A 23 5.26 20.33 11.32
N LYS A 24 4.83 19.34 10.55
CA LYS A 24 4.13 19.50 9.28
C LYS A 24 2.93 18.56 9.24
N THR A 25 1.89 18.96 8.51
CA THR A 25 0.76 18.07 8.23
C THR A 25 0.96 17.41 6.87
N ALA A 26 0.48 16.17 6.73
CA ALA A 26 0.46 15.51 5.43
C ALA A 26 -0.47 16.29 4.48
N GLU A 27 0.01 16.59 3.29
CA GLU A 27 -0.73 17.35 2.28
C GLU A 27 -1.63 16.46 1.43
N THR A 28 -1.30 15.17 1.35
CA THR A 28 -2.03 14.18 0.56
C THR A 28 -2.23 12.89 1.35
N ALA A 29 -3.21 12.08 0.92
CA ALA A 29 -3.43 10.77 1.50
C ALA A 29 -2.20 9.86 1.36
N GLU A 30 -1.52 9.93 0.21
CA GLU A 30 -0.27 9.17 -0.02
C GLU A 30 0.82 9.57 0.97
N GLN A 31 0.99 10.87 1.22
CA GLN A 31 1.97 11.34 2.20
C GLN A 31 1.65 10.83 3.60
N LEU A 32 0.37 10.82 3.98
CA LEU A 32 -0.04 10.23 5.25
C LEU A 32 0.27 8.73 5.30
N MET A 33 0.00 7.98 4.23
CA MET A 33 0.31 6.55 4.17
C MET A 33 1.81 6.29 4.33
N ARG A 34 2.64 7.07 3.62
CA ARG A 34 4.10 6.96 3.72
C ARG A 34 4.60 7.25 5.13
N SER A 35 4.06 8.28 5.78
CA SER A 35 4.44 8.63 7.17
C SER A 35 4.00 7.54 8.17
N ARG A 36 2.85 6.92 7.96
CA ARG A 36 2.41 5.79 8.80
C ARG A 36 3.31 4.57 8.66
N TYR A 37 3.72 4.22 7.43
CA TYR A 37 4.70 3.16 7.20
C TYR A 37 6.02 3.45 7.94
N SER A 38 6.55 4.67 7.80
CA SER A 38 7.76 5.06 8.51
C SER A 38 7.59 5.00 10.04
N ALA A 39 6.38 5.32 10.52
CA ALA A 39 6.05 5.21 11.95
C ALA A 39 6.09 3.75 12.44
N TYR A 40 5.65 2.79 11.64
CA TYR A 40 5.85 1.37 11.97
C TYR A 40 7.32 1.00 12.03
N VAL A 41 8.11 1.43 11.05
CA VAL A 41 9.56 1.16 10.99
C VAL A 41 10.28 1.75 12.19
N LYS A 42 9.90 2.98 12.61
CA LYS A 42 10.51 3.72 13.73
C LYS A 42 9.83 3.45 15.07
N THR A 43 8.78 2.66 15.10
CA THR A 43 8.01 2.32 16.31
C THR A 43 7.37 3.57 16.97
N GLU A 44 6.86 4.46 16.15
CA GLU A 44 6.18 5.69 16.58
C GLU A 44 4.68 5.42 16.80
N ILE A 45 4.37 4.70 17.88
CA ILE A 45 3.03 4.16 18.14
C ILE A 45 2.00 5.27 18.39
N ASP A 46 2.38 6.34 19.08
CA ASP A 46 1.49 7.47 19.32
C ASP A 46 1.02 8.13 18.03
N TYR A 47 1.92 8.24 17.05
CA TYR A 47 1.56 8.77 15.73
C TYR A 47 0.59 7.85 14.99
N LEU A 48 0.76 6.54 15.10
CA LEU A 48 -0.18 5.57 14.50
C LEU A 48 -1.58 5.75 15.07
N LEU A 49 -1.70 6.02 16.37
CA LEU A 49 -2.98 6.33 17.01
C LEU A 49 -3.54 7.69 16.56
N THR A 50 -2.75 8.75 16.64
CA THR A 50 -3.22 10.12 16.32
C THR A 50 -3.53 10.34 14.85
N SER A 51 -2.93 9.55 13.95
CA SER A 51 -3.19 9.57 12.52
C SER A 51 -4.41 8.73 12.10
N LEU A 52 -5.00 7.95 13.02
CA LEU A 52 -6.30 7.32 12.81
C LEU A 52 -7.42 8.36 12.92
N HIS A 53 -8.45 8.20 12.10
CA HIS A 53 -9.68 8.98 12.28
C HIS A 53 -10.23 8.74 13.69
N PRO A 54 -10.73 9.79 14.39
CA PRO A 54 -11.23 9.64 15.76
C PRO A 54 -12.22 8.50 15.97
N ASP A 55 -13.09 8.23 14.99
CA ASP A 55 -14.08 7.15 15.04
C ASP A 55 -13.44 5.75 15.07
N GLN A 56 -12.19 5.62 14.66
CA GLN A 56 -11.47 4.35 14.59
C GLN A 56 -10.54 4.11 15.78
N ARG A 57 -10.34 5.11 16.63
CA ARG A 57 -9.35 5.02 17.72
C ARG A 57 -9.73 4.07 18.84
N LYS A 58 -11.01 3.82 19.04
CA LYS A 58 -11.51 2.97 20.13
C LYS A 58 -11.04 1.51 20.03
N ASP A 59 -10.81 1.03 18.82
CA ASP A 59 -10.37 -0.35 18.56
C ASP A 59 -8.84 -0.47 18.46
N PHE A 60 -8.11 0.64 18.65
CA PHE A 60 -6.66 0.65 18.56
C PHE A 60 -6.02 0.07 19.83
N ASP A 61 -5.19 -0.97 19.66
CA ASP A 61 -4.41 -1.56 20.73
C ASP A 61 -2.92 -1.20 20.59
N PRO A 62 -2.42 -0.27 21.44
CA PRO A 62 -1.01 0.13 21.36
C PRO A 62 -0.02 -1.02 21.58
N LYS A 63 -0.36 -1.95 22.46
CA LYS A 63 0.54 -3.08 22.78
C LYS A 63 0.72 -4.04 21.61
N SER A 64 -0.37 -4.44 20.98
CA SER A 64 -0.30 -5.34 19.82
C SER A 64 0.32 -4.65 18.62
N THR A 65 0.04 -3.37 18.43
CA THR A 65 0.64 -2.57 17.35
C THR A 65 2.15 -2.46 17.53
N ARG A 66 2.60 -2.17 18.75
CA ARG A 66 4.04 -2.11 19.07
C ARG A 66 4.70 -3.45 18.86
N SER A 67 4.10 -4.53 19.34
CA SER A 67 4.62 -5.88 19.20
C SER A 67 4.84 -6.25 17.73
N TRP A 68 3.88 -5.96 16.88
CA TRP A 68 4.00 -6.19 15.45
C TRP A 68 5.08 -5.31 14.82
N ALA A 69 5.09 -4.02 15.13
CA ALA A 69 6.08 -3.08 14.59
C ALA A 69 7.52 -3.51 14.94
N GLU A 70 7.75 -3.99 16.16
CA GLU A 70 9.06 -4.40 16.64
C GLU A 70 9.48 -5.79 16.11
N SER A 71 8.54 -6.72 15.94
CA SER A 71 8.82 -8.07 15.47
C SER A 71 9.03 -8.17 13.96
N ALA A 72 8.45 -7.27 13.20
CA ALA A 72 8.59 -7.24 11.75
C ALA A 72 9.89 -6.52 11.35
N LYS A 73 10.66 -7.14 10.47
CA LYS A 73 11.81 -6.48 9.84
C LYS A 73 11.35 -5.87 8.53
N TRP A 74 11.05 -4.60 8.56
CA TRP A 74 10.51 -3.86 7.41
C TRP A 74 11.53 -3.76 6.29
N GLN A 75 11.11 -4.07 5.06
CA GLN A 75 11.98 -4.09 3.89
C GLN A 75 11.69 -2.91 2.95
N LYS A 76 10.43 -2.78 2.52
CA LYS A 76 10.05 -1.72 1.58
C LYS A 76 8.55 -1.45 1.59
N LEU A 77 8.20 -0.27 1.10
CA LEU A 77 6.84 0.14 0.80
C LEU A 77 6.73 0.38 -0.71
N GLU A 78 5.71 -0.20 -1.34
CA GLU A 78 5.38 0.04 -2.74
C GLU A 78 3.98 0.63 -2.82
N ILE A 79 3.87 1.81 -3.40
CA ILE A 79 2.57 2.43 -3.70
C ILE A 79 2.14 1.94 -5.08
N ILE A 80 1.04 1.22 -5.13
CA ILE A 80 0.51 0.65 -6.38
C ILE A 80 -0.34 1.69 -7.12
N GLU A 81 -1.30 2.31 -6.41
CA GLU A 81 -2.19 3.30 -6.98
C GLU A 81 -2.68 4.24 -5.88
N ALA A 82 -2.84 5.50 -6.19
CA ALA A 82 -3.51 6.47 -5.33
C ALA A 82 -4.67 7.08 -6.13
N LYS A 83 -5.88 6.98 -5.59
CA LYS A 83 -7.11 7.55 -6.17
C LYS A 83 -7.58 8.69 -5.29
N HIS A 84 -7.77 9.86 -5.89
CA HIS A 84 -8.10 11.07 -5.13
C HIS A 84 -7.03 11.31 -4.04
N GLY A 85 -7.38 11.98 -2.97
CA GLY A 85 -6.46 12.20 -1.85
C GLY A 85 -5.42 13.30 -2.10
N GLY A 86 -5.61 14.13 -3.13
CA GLY A 86 -4.79 15.31 -3.37
C GLY A 86 -5.13 16.45 -2.42
N ALA A 87 -4.37 17.55 -2.51
CA ALA A 87 -4.52 18.70 -1.61
C ALA A 87 -5.94 19.30 -1.61
N GLU A 88 -6.68 19.15 -2.71
CA GLU A 88 -8.04 19.68 -2.87
C GLU A 88 -9.14 18.66 -2.57
N ASP A 89 -8.77 17.40 -2.32
CA ASP A 89 -9.73 16.32 -2.07
C ASP A 89 -10.05 16.18 -0.58
N ALA A 90 -11.25 15.74 -0.26
CA ALA A 90 -11.68 15.42 1.11
C ALA A 90 -11.55 13.94 1.45
N GLU A 91 -11.43 13.09 0.45
CA GLU A 91 -11.29 11.64 0.60
C GLU A 91 -10.26 11.11 -0.40
N GLY A 92 -9.65 9.99 -0.07
CA GLY A 92 -8.69 9.34 -0.95
C GLY A 92 -8.48 7.89 -0.59
N GLU A 93 -7.96 7.14 -1.56
CA GLU A 93 -7.60 5.73 -1.38
C GLU A 93 -6.16 5.52 -1.86
N VAL A 94 -5.42 4.71 -1.13
CA VAL A 94 -4.05 4.33 -1.50
C VAL A 94 -3.94 2.82 -1.43
N GLU A 95 -3.63 2.20 -2.57
CA GLU A 95 -3.29 0.78 -2.64
C GLU A 95 -1.78 0.64 -2.51
N PHE A 96 -1.35 -0.20 -1.59
CA PHE A 96 0.08 -0.37 -1.31
C PHE A 96 0.43 -1.80 -0.92
N ILE A 97 1.71 -2.13 -1.05
CA ILE A 97 2.29 -3.37 -0.54
C ILE A 97 3.42 -3.00 0.40
N ALA A 98 3.34 -3.45 1.65
CA ALA A 98 4.42 -3.38 2.62
C ALA A 98 5.07 -4.76 2.71
N THR A 99 6.35 -4.84 2.43
CA THR A 99 7.13 -6.08 2.49
C THR A 99 7.98 -6.09 3.74
N PHE A 100 7.90 -7.17 4.51
CA PHE A 100 8.64 -7.32 5.75
C PHE A 100 8.97 -8.80 6.02
N MET A 101 9.99 -9.02 6.84
CA MET A 101 10.34 -10.36 7.33
C MET A 101 9.75 -10.55 8.73
N GLN A 102 9.07 -11.66 8.95
CA GLN A 102 8.56 -12.04 10.25
C GLN A 102 8.73 -13.54 10.44
N ASN A 103 9.31 -13.96 11.56
CA ASN A 103 9.62 -15.37 11.84
C ASN A 103 10.39 -16.05 10.68
N GLU A 104 11.39 -15.35 10.15
CA GLU A 104 12.25 -15.80 9.03
C GLU A 104 11.49 -16.02 7.71
N LYS A 105 10.25 -15.51 7.61
CA LYS A 105 9.43 -15.57 6.39
C LYS A 105 9.23 -14.19 5.81
N LEU A 106 9.33 -14.10 4.48
CA LEU A 106 9.01 -12.89 3.74
C LEU A 106 7.49 -12.75 3.64
N MET A 107 6.97 -11.65 4.18
CA MET A 107 5.54 -11.34 4.18
C MET A 107 5.26 -10.11 3.34
N LYS A 108 4.13 -10.13 2.66
CA LYS A 108 3.63 -8.96 1.91
C LYS A 108 2.24 -8.60 2.40
N HIS A 109 2.12 -7.40 2.94
CA HIS A 109 0.83 -6.84 3.35
C HIS A 109 0.32 -5.96 2.23
N HIS A 110 -0.64 -6.47 1.46
CA HIS A 110 -1.28 -5.77 0.35
C HIS A 110 -2.63 -5.25 0.79
N GLU A 111 -2.79 -3.94 0.80
CA GLU A 111 -3.97 -3.26 1.35
C GLU A 111 -4.43 -2.12 0.45
N LEU A 112 -5.74 -1.94 0.40
CA LEU A 112 -6.37 -0.71 -0.10
C LEU A 112 -6.83 0.09 1.12
N ALA A 113 -6.13 1.18 1.40
CA ALA A 113 -6.39 2.04 2.55
C ALA A 113 -7.25 3.23 2.15
N SER A 114 -8.24 3.55 2.98
CA SER A 114 -9.12 4.70 2.80
C SER A 114 -8.74 5.80 3.77
N PHE A 115 -8.76 7.04 3.29
CA PHE A 115 -8.38 8.23 4.03
C PHE A 115 -9.45 9.29 3.93
N ARG A 116 -9.56 10.12 4.95
CA ARG A 116 -10.47 11.26 4.98
C ARG A 116 -9.75 12.49 5.51
N LYS A 117 -10.03 13.62 4.90
CA LYS A 117 -9.52 14.92 5.34
C LYS A 117 -10.61 15.66 6.10
N GLU A 118 -10.29 16.05 7.33
CA GLU A 118 -11.16 16.86 8.18
C GLU A 118 -10.36 18.02 8.76
N GLU A 119 -10.92 19.22 8.69
CA GLU A 119 -10.27 20.44 9.18
C GLU A 119 -8.84 20.62 8.64
N GLY A 120 -8.64 20.30 7.36
CA GLY A 120 -7.35 20.41 6.67
C GLY A 120 -6.34 19.31 7.01
N ARG A 121 -6.75 18.28 7.75
CA ARG A 121 -5.87 17.20 8.19
C ARG A 121 -6.34 15.84 7.68
N TRP A 122 -5.42 15.08 7.10
CA TRP A 122 -5.68 13.71 6.65
C TRP A 122 -5.67 12.72 7.82
N TYR A 123 -6.58 11.75 7.76
CA TYR A 123 -6.67 10.64 8.72
C TYR A 123 -6.87 9.32 7.98
N PHE A 124 -6.27 8.26 8.51
CA PHE A 124 -6.55 6.90 8.08
C PHE A 124 -7.92 6.46 8.62
N VAL A 125 -8.77 5.93 7.75
CA VAL A 125 -10.13 5.51 8.13
C VAL A 125 -10.25 3.99 8.19
N ASP A 126 -9.89 3.30 7.11
CA ASP A 126 -10.07 1.85 7.01
C ASP A 126 -9.06 1.26 6.03
N GLY A 127 -8.79 -0.03 6.19
CA GLY A 127 -7.95 -0.80 5.27
C GLY A 127 -8.62 -2.12 4.94
N LYS A 128 -8.66 -2.45 3.66
CA LYS A 128 -9.19 -3.70 3.14
C LYS A 128 -8.08 -4.49 2.47
N ALA A 129 -8.06 -5.81 2.69
CA ALA A 129 -7.14 -6.66 1.97
C ALA A 129 -7.35 -6.48 0.46
N ALA A 130 -6.31 -6.08 -0.26
CA ALA A 130 -6.35 -5.96 -1.70
C ALA A 130 -5.97 -7.30 -2.32
N THR A 131 -6.77 -7.75 -3.27
CA THR A 131 -6.43 -8.93 -4.06
C THR A 131 -5.81 -8.50 -5.38
N PRO A 132 -4.83 -9.23 -5.91
CA PRO A 132 -4.33 -8.96 -7.25
C PRO A 132 -5.49 -8.93 -8.25
N LYS A 133 -5.53 -7.93 -9.11
CA LYS A 133 -6.53 -7.86 -10.16
C LYS A 133 -6.41 -9.11 -11.01
N GLN A 134 -7.49 -9.87 -11.12
CA GLN A 134 -7.52 -11.03 -12.00
C GLN A 134 -7.30 -10.56 -13.45
N PHE A 135 -6.33 -11.18 -14.10
CA PHE A 135 -6.13 -10.96 -15.53
C PHE A 135 -7.28 -11.60 -16.28
N VAL A 136 -8.22 -10.80 -16.76
CA VAL A 136 -9.29 -11.27 -17.67
C VAL A 136 -8.76 -11.14 -19.09
N ARG A 137 -8.62 -12.27 -19.77
CA ARG A 137 -8.21 -12.24 -21.17
C ARG A 137 -9.30 -11.57 -22.00
N SER A 138 -8.91 -10.64 -22.86
CA SER A 138 -9.83 -9.93 -23.74
C SER A 138 -10.38 -10.82 -24.88
N ALA A 139 -9.76 -11.98 -25.12
CA ALA A 139 -10.17 -12.94 -26.12
C ALA A 139 -10.20 -14.37 -25.56
N PRO A 140 -11.12 -15.22 -26.02
CA PRO A 140 -11.17 -16.62 -25.60
C PRO A 140 -9.87 -17.36 -25.98
N LYS A 141 -9.47 -18.29 -25.13
CA LYS A 141 -8.31 -19.14 -25.42
C LYS A 141 -8.60 -19.99 -26.61
N THR A 142 -7.68 -19.98 -27.59
CA THR A 142 -7.78 -20.88 -28.75
C THR A 142 -7.73 -22.32 -28.27
N GLY A 143 -8.77 -23.08 -28.59
CA GLY A 143 -8.82 -24.53 -28.30
C GLY A 143 -7.83 -25.31 -29.10
N ARG A 144 -7.43 -26.48 -28.59
CA ARG A 144 -6.46 -27.36 -29.23
C ARG A 144 -6.89 -27.79 -30.64
N ASN A 145 -8.19 -27.95 -30.83
CA ASN A 145 -8.78 -28.40 -32.13
C ASN A 145 -9.29 -27.24 -32.98
N ASP A 146 -9.18 -26.02 -32.52
CA ASP A 146 -9.64 -24.82 -33.24
C ASP A 146 -8.65 -24.48 -34.37
N PRO A 147 -9.13 -23.77 -35.42
CA PRO A 147 -8.22 -23.23 -36.42
C PRO A 147 -7.16 -22.36 -35.79
N CYS A 148 -5.91 -22.50 -36.22
CA CYS A 148 -4.82 -21.70 -35.70
C CYS A 148 -5.02 -20.21 -36.02
N SER A 149 -4.82 -19.34 -35.04
CA SER A 149 -4.94 -17.90 -35.21
C SER A 149 -3.92 -17.28 -36.16
N CYS A 150 -2.88 -18.04 -36.55
CA CYS A 150 -1.87 -17.56 -37.51
C CYS A 150 -2.36 -17.58 -38.99
N GLY A 151 -3.57 -18.10 -39.26
CA GLY A 151 -4.14 -18.12 -40.57
C GLY A 151 -3.64 -19.27 -41.48
N SER A 152 -2.91 -20.24 -40.94
CA SER A 152 -2.37 -21.39 -41.72
C SER A 152 -3.42 -22.39 -42.19
N GLY A 153 -4.64 -22.33 -41.67
CA GLY A 153 -5.71 -23.28 -41.93
C GLY A 153 -5.55 -24.62 -41.20
N LYS A 154 -4.49 -24.79 -40.43
CA LYS A 154 -4.25 -25.99 -39.61
C LYS A 154 -4.85 -25.83 -38.22
N LYS A 155 -5.17 -26.98 -37.59
CA LYS A 155 -5.59 -26.95 -36.17
C LYS A 155 -4.44 -26.44 -35.30
N TYR A 156 -4.79 -25.69 -34.25
CA TYR A 156 -3.81 -25.08 -33.35
C TYR A 156 -2.75 -26.08 -32.84
N LYS A 157 -3.17 -27.29 -32.44
CA LYS A 157 -2.27 -28.35 -31.96
C LYS A 157 -1.23 -28.86 -33.01
N LYS A 158 -1.52 -28.63 -34.30
CA LYS A 158 -0.64 -29.03 -35.39
C LYS A 158 0.15 -27.88 -36.00
N CYS A 159 -0.01 -26.68 -35.43
CA CYS A 159 0.64 -25.46 -35.89
C CYS A 159 1.39 -24.80 -34.72
N CYS A 160 0.90 -23.68 -34.22
CA CYS A 160 1.55 -22.92 -33.14
C CYS A 160 1.46 -23.58 -31.74
N GLY A 161 0.56 -24.56 -31.59
CA GLY A 161 0.37 -25.31 -30.36
C GLY A 161 1.18 -26.60 -30.21
N LYS A 162 2.21 -26.82 -31.06
CA LYS A 162 3.12 -27.96 -30.94
C LYS A 162 4.03 -27.82 -29.73
#